data_474d0a0d06b6e25a4146d3ff3ef5d9f0
#
_entry.id   474d0a0d06b6e25a4146d3ff3ef5d9f0
#
_cell.length_a   1.000
_cell.length_b   1.000
_cell.length_c   1.000
_cell.angle_alpha   90.00
_cell.angle_beta   90.00
_cell.angle_gamma   90.00
#
_symmetry.space_group_name_H-M   'P 1'
#
loop_
_entity.id
_entity.type
_entity.pdbx_description
1 polymer ?
#
loop_
_entity_poly.entity_id
_entity_poly.type
_entity_poly.pdbx_seq_one_letter_code
_entity_poly.pdbx_strand_id
1 'polypeptide(L)' 'MPGPMKRKKLYRHILKSLHDTGYFDDWRQTDEVCRKVNMDVPDRWSQLHGSALFRYMRELSVEERHIWRRTQMVRQWKKI' A
#
# COMPACT_ATOMS: atom_id res chain seq x y z
N MET A 1 14.78 9.60 24.05
CA MET A 1 14.93 9.46 22.60
C MET A 1 13.87 8.51 22.06
N PRO A 2 13.18 8.89 21.04
CA PRO A 2 12.23 7.96 20.45
C PRO A 2 12.97 6.73 19.91
N GLY A 3 12.41 5.58 20.11
CA GLY A 3 12.93 4.36 19.53
C GLY A 3 12.80 4.37 18.01
N PRO A 4 13.27 3.33 17.34
CA PRO A 4 13.10 3.23 15.89
C PRO A 4 11.62 3.26 15.54
N MET A 5 11.30 3.81 14.38
CA MET A 5 9.94 3.86 13.87
C MET A 5 9.36 2.45 13.79
N LYS A 6 8.19 2.26 14.35
CA LYS A 6 7.49 0.97 14.29
C LYS A 6 7.07 0.68 12.85
N ARG A 7 7.04 -0.62 12.50
CA ARG A 7 6.69 -1.03 11.12
C ARG A 7 5.36 -0.44 10.65
N LYS A 8 4.34 -0.47 11.49
CA LYS A 8 3.02 0.07 11.14
C LYS A 8 3.10 1.55 10.78
N LYS A 9 3.87 2.31 11.56
CA LYS A 9 4.04 3.74 11.33
C LYS A 9 4.80 3.99 10.02
N LEU A 10 5.81 3.18 9.73
CA LEU A 10 6.56 3.28 8.49
C LEU A 10 5.66 2.99 7.27
N TYR A 11 4.87 1.93 7.32
CA TYR A 11 3.97 1.58 6.23
C TYR A 11 2.97 2.71 5.94
N ARG A 12 2.38 3.30 6.99
CA ARG A 12 1.46 4.42 6.85
C ARG A 12 2.15 5.63 6.24
N HIS A 13 3.36 5.92 6.68
CA HIS A 13 4.15 7.04 6.16
C HIS A 13 4.44 6.85 4.67
N ILE A 14 4.90 5.68 4.27
CA ILE A 14 5.21 5.38 2.87
C ILE A 14 3.95 5.49 2.01
N LEU A 15 2.84 4.89 2.45
CA LEU A 15 1.58 4.91 1.70
C LEU A 15 1.04 6.32 1.56
N LYS A 16 1.10 7.12 2.62
CA LYS A 16 0.67 8.51 2.56
C LYS A 16 1.52 9.31 1.59
N SER A 17 2.83 9.09 1.60
CA SER A 17 3.75 9.74 0.68
C SER A 17 3.43 9.36 -0.77
N LEU A 18 3.18 8.09 -1.05
CA LEU A 18 2.78 7.64 -2.38
C LEU A 18 1.47 8.30 -2.82
N HIS A 19 0.49 8.38 -1.92
CA HIS A 19 -0.78 9.03 -2.20
C HIS A 19 -0.58 10.51 -2.53
N ASP A 20 0.26 11.20 -1.79
CA ASP A 20 0.50 12.63 -1.94
C ASP A 20 1.33 12.95 -3.19
N THR A 21 2.14 12.02 -3.67
CA THR A 21 3.03 12.24 -4.82
C THR A 21 2.48 11.74 -6.15
N GLY A 22 1.22 11.28 -6.17
CA GLY A 22 0.54 10.92 -7.42
C GLY A 22 0.64 9.46 -7.81
N TYR A 23 1.19 8.60 -6.95
CA TYR A 23 1.29 7.18 -7.26
C TYR A 23 -0.09 6.55 -7.52
N PHE A 24 -1.12 7.00 -6.80
CA PHE A 24 -2.49 6.50 -6.92
C PHE A 24 -3.35 7.31 -7.90
N ASP A 25 -2.76 8.17 -8.72
CA ASP A 25 -3.50 8.88 -9.75
C ASP A 25 -4.08 7.92 -10.80
N ASP A 26 -3.44 6.76 -10.99
CA ASP A 26 -3.95 5.65 -11.78
C ASP A 26 -4.29 4.48 -10.88
N TRP A 27 -5.11 3.56 -11.40
CA TRP A 27 -5.45 2.34 -10.67
C TRP A 27 -4.20 1.52 -10.38
N ARG A 28 -4.00 1.15 -9.11
CA ARG A 28 -2.88 0.32 -8.66
C ARG A 28 -3.42 -0.92 -7.96
N GLN A 29 -2.89 -2.08 -8.30
CA GLN A 29 -3.35 -3.33 -7.71
C GLN A 29 -2.54 -3.73 -6.47
N THR A 30 -3.09 -4.64 -5.68
CA THR A 30 -2.55 -5.03 -4.38
C THR A 30 -1.07 -5.40 -4.41
N ASP A 31 -0.68 -6.30 -5.31
CA ASP A 31 0.71 -6.78 -5.39
C ASP A 31 1.67 -5.66 -5.82
N GLU A 32 1.22 -4.78 -6.70
CA GLU A 32 1.98 -3.63 -7.16
C GLU A 32 2.26 -2.66 -6.01
N VAL A 33 1.22 -2.35 -5.21
CA VAL A 33 1.35 -1.45 -4.07
C VAL A 33 2.27 -2.04 -3.00
N CYS A 34 2.09 -3.31 -2.67
CA CYS A 34 2.95 -3.99 -1.70
C CYS A 34 4.41 -3.97 -2.13
N ARG A 35 4.68 -4.24 -3.39
CA ARG A 35 6.04 -4.22 -3.94
C ARG A 35 6.65 -2.82 -3.83
N LYS A 36 5.88 -1.81 -4.15
CA LYS A 36 6.33 -0.42 -4.09
C LYS A 36 6.66 -0.01 -2.66
N VAL A 37 5.80 -0.34 -1.70
CA VAL A 37 6.03 -0.04 -0.28
C VAL A 37 7.27 -0.79 0.22
N ASN A 38 7.39 -2.07 -0.13
CA ASN A 38 8.47 -2.92 0.36
C ASN A 38 9.85 -2.51 -0.16
N MET A 39 9.92 -1.74 -1.23
CA MET A 39 11.18 -1.17 -1.69
C MET A 39 11.81 -0.23 -0.65
N ASP A 40 10.99 0.39 0.19
CA ASP A 40 11.44 1.33 1.22
C ASP A 40 11.43 0.72 2.63
N VAL A 41 11.11 -0.58 2.74
CA VAL A 41 11.12 -1.29 4.02
C VAL A 41 12.49 -1.95 4.22
N PRO A 42 13.15 -1.76 5.38
CA PRO A 42 14.44 -2.43 5.63
C PRO A 42 14.33 -3.95 5.51
N ASP A 43 15.35 -4.58 4.92
CA ASP A 43 15.38 -6.03 4.68
C ASP A 43 15.14 -6.86 5.93
N ARG A 44 15.61 -6.35 7.08
CA ARG A 44 15.45 -7.03 8.37
C ARG A 44 14.03 -6.99 8.93
N TRP A 45 13.16 -6.20 8.32
CA TRP A 45 11.78 -6.06 8.76
C TRP A 45 10.86 -6.97 7.93
N SER A 46 9.74 -7.37 8.53
CA SER A 46 8.72 -8.10 7.79
C SER A 46 8.16 -7.22 6.68
N GLN A 47 7.98 -7.80 5.51
CA GLN A 47 7.42 -7.07 4.39
C GLN A 47 5.90 -7.00 4.48
N LEU A 48 5.33 -5.96 3.88
CA LEU A 48 3.90 -5.76 3.83
C LEU A 48 3.27 -6.76 2.86
N HIS A 49 2.21 -7.43 3.31
CA HIS A 49 1.43 -8.36 2.50
C HIS A 49 0.03 -7.81 2.26
N GLY A 50 -0.66 -8.36 1.26
CA GLY A 50 -1.95 -7.84 0.81
C GLY A 50 -3.01 -7.71 1.90
N SER A 51 -3.13 -8.71 2.76
CA SER A 51 -4.13 -8.68 3.84
C SER A 51 -3.87 -7.55 4.84
N ALA A 52 -2.61 -7.26 5.13
CA ALA A 52 -2.24 -6.15 6.00
C ALA A 52 -2.40 -4.81 5.29
N LEU A 53 -2.10 -4.77 3.98
CA LEU A 53 -2.24 -3.55 3.18
C LEU A 53 -3.67 -3.00 3.23
N PHE A 54 -4.67 -3.85 3.24
CA PHE A 54 -6.07 -3.42 3.24
C PHE A 54 -6.41 -2.52 4.42
N ARG A 55 -5.81 -2.77 5.58
CA ARG A 55 -6.02 -1.95 6.77
C ARG A 55 -5.53 -0.52 6.55
N TYR A 56 -4.35 -0.39 5.94
CA TYR A 56 -3.75 0.92 5.71
C TYR A 56 -4.46 1.68 4.59
N MET A 57 -4.90 0.97 3.56
CA MET A 57 -5.61 1.61 2.44
C MET A 57 -6.94 2.24 2.89
N ARG A 58 -7.58 1.70 3.92
CA ARG A 58 -8.80 2.29 4.48
C ARG A 58 -8.59 3.66 5.08
N GLU A 59 -7.37 3.99 5.45
CA GLU A 59 -7.02 5.28 6.05
C GLU A 59 -6.75 6.36 4.98
N LEU A 60 -6.67 5.97 3.72
CA LEU A 60 -6.37 6.88 2.63
C LEU A 60 -7.63 7.24 1.84
N SER A 61 -7.61 8.43 1.23
CA SER A 61 -8.70 8.89 0.36
C SER A 61 -8.56 8.26 -1.02
N VAL A 62 -8.96 7.01 -1.12
CA VAL A 62 -8.90 6.24 -2.36
C VAL A 62 -10.21 5.54 -2.63
N GLU A 63 -10.55 5.35 -3.90
CA GLU A 63 -11.63 4.48 -4.30
C GLU A 63 -11.07 3.09 -4.60
N GLU A 64 -11.91 2.08 -4.47
CA GLU A 64 -11.52 0.69 -4.61
C GLU A 64 -12.40 0.03 -5.65
N ARG A 65 -11.80 -0.86 -6.45
CA ARG A 65 -12.56 -1.70 -7.37
C ARG A 65 -11.97 -3.10 -7.41
N HIS A 66 -12.82 -4.07 -7.80
CA HIS A 66 -12.39 -5.45 -8.03
C HIS A 66 -12.56 -5.74 -9.53
N ILE A 67 -11.52 -6.28 -10.14
CA ILE A 67 -11.56 -6.67 -11.55
C ILE A 67 -11.11 -8.12 -11.69
N TRP A 68 -11.63 -8.80 -12.70
CA TRP A 68 -11.18 -10.15 -13.04
C TRP A 68 -9.96 -10.07 -13.94
N ARG A 69 -8.91 -10.80 -13.56
CA ARG A 69 -7.78 -11.03 -14.42
C ARG A 69 -7.56 -12.52 -14.51
N ARG A 70 -7.78 -13.08 -15.72
CA ARG A 70 -7.76 -14.53 -15.94
C ARG A 70 -8.76 -15.21 -15.01
N THR A 71 -8.29 -15.96 -14.01
CA THR A 71 -9.14 -16.69 -13.07
C THR A 71 -9.17 -16.06 -11.68
N GLN A 72 -8.56 -14.87 -11.51
CA GLN A 72 -8.44 -14.24 -10.20
C GLN A 72 -9.14 -12.90 -10.14
N MET A 73 -9.77 -12.64 -8.99
CA MET A 73 -10.27 -11.32 -8.66
C MET A 73 -9.12 -10.49 -8.11
N VAL A 74 -8.87 -9.34 -8.72
CA VAL A 74 -7.81 -8.42 -8.32
C VAL A 74 -8.40 -7.15 -7.76
N ARG A 75 -7.92 -6.72 -6.60
CA ARG A 75 -8.33 -5.48 -5.97
C ARG A 75 -7.40 -4.36 -6.41
N GLN A 76 -7.98 -3.21 -6.76
CA GLN A 76 -7.24 -2.03 -7.18
C GLN A 76 -7.73 -0.78 -6.46
N TRP A 77 -6.83 0.20 -6.33
CA TRP A 77 -7.13 1.49 -5.70
C TRP A 77 -6.68 2.64 -6.58
N LYS A 78 -7.43 3.73 -6.49
CA LYS A 78 -7.12 4.97 -7.18
C LYS A 78 -7.48 6.15 -6.28
N LYS A 79 -6.70 7.22 -6.32
CA LYS A 79 -6.97 8.43 -5.54
C LYS A 79 -8.32 9.03 -5.95
N ILE A 80 -9.10 9.40 -4.94
CA ILE A 80 -10.36 10.10 -5.13
C ILE A 80 -10.11 11.55 -5.57
#